data_7f83a9d2ac433d77952b6213c20a8c14
#
_entry.id   7f83a9d2ac433d77952b6213c20a8c14
#
_cell.length_a   1.000
_cell.length_b   1.000
_cell.length_c   1.000
_cell.angle_alpha   90.00
_cell.angle_beta   90.00
_cell.angle_gamma   90.00
#
_symmetry.space_group_name_H-M   'P 1'
#
loop_
_entity.id
_entity.type
_entity.pdbx_description
1 polymer ?
#
loop_
_entity_poly.entity_id
_entity_poly.type
_entity_poly.pdbx_seq_one_letter_code
_entity_poly.pdbx_strand_id
1 'polypeptide(L)'
;TVWGKWEDFYQTNVVGTHLVAALCLVKGIRRLVYVSSPSIYTGREDQYQIREEQAPRQNNLNYYIKTKLMAERVIRKWEKRGLETVILRPRGLIGIGDTSLVPRLLRANGKTGIPLFRNGRNLVDITSVENVALACELAMKAPGASGKVFNITNGEPMAFGRILEQFLAAIGEKPRYLRLPFGAVYAVAEGLEWAYHTFGLSGEPPLTRY
;
A
#
# COMPACT_ATOMS: atom_id res chain seq x y z
N THR A 1 5.92 6.47 -3.81
CA THR A 1 7.16 5.98 -3.20
C THR A 1 6.95 5.61 -1.74
N VAL A 2 7.77 4.74 -1.22
CA VAL A 2 7.86 4.36 0.21
C VAL A 2 9.12 4.94 0.86
N TRP A 3 9.94 5.62 0.08
CA TRP A 3 11.22 6.23 0.45
C TRP A 3 11.13 7.76 0.38
N GLY A 4 11.74 8.44 1.34
CA GLY A 4 11.78 9.89 1.42
C GLY A 4 12.01 10.39 2.86
N LYS A 5 11.98 11.70 3.06
CA LYS A 5 12.16 12.30 4.38
C LYS A 5 10.92 12.11 5.24
N TRP A 6 11.12 11.95 6.54
CA TRP A 6 10.03 11.86 7.52
C TRP A 6 9.04 13.02 7.40
N GLU A 7 9.58 14.23 7.28
CA GLU A 7 8.77 15.44 7.24
C GLU A 7 7.78 15.44 6.08
N ASP A 8 8.19 15.01 4.88
CA ASP A 8 7.34 14.97 3.69
C ASP A 8 6.16 14.00 3.89
N PHE A 9 6.45 12.81 4.45
CA PHE A 9 5.41 11.84 4.78
C PHE A 9 4.47 12.35 5.86
N TYR A 10 5.02 12.98 6.91
CA TYR A 10 4.23 13.48 8.02
C TYR A 10 3.33 14.63 7.60
N GLN A 11 3.86 15.62 6.91
CA GLN A 11 3.08 16.77 6.41
C GLN A 11 1.98 16.31 5.45
N THR A 12 2.29 15.44 4.50
CA THR A 12 1.31 15.00 3.51
C THR A 12 0.26 14.07 4.13
N ASN A 13 0.69 13.02 4.82
CA ASN A 13 -0.23 11.97 5.26
C ASN A 13 -0.96 12.30 6.57
N VAL A 14 -0.30 13.00 7.52
CA VAL A 14 -0.88 13.24 8.83
C VAL A 14 -1.49 14.64 8.90
N VAL A 15 -0.69 15.67 8.62
CA VAL A 15 -1.17 17.06 8.69
C VAL A 15 -2.19 17.31 7.58
N GLY A 16 -1.92 16.90 6.35
CA GLY A 16 -2.86 17.01 5.23
C GLY A 16 -4.20 16.32 5.52
N THR A 17 -4.18 15.10 6.06
CA THR A 17 -5.41 14.40 6.48
C THR A 17 -6.16 15.18 7.56
N HIS A 18 -5.44 15.76 8.54
CA HIS A 18 -6.04 16.58 9.57
C HIS A 18 -6.76 17.81 8.99
N LEU A 19 -6.07 18.52 8.08
CA LEU A 19 -6.61 19.74 7.45
C LEU A 19 -7.86 19.43 6.60
N VAL A 20 -7.81 18.35 5.81
CA VAL A 20 -8.96 17.91 5.01
C VAL A 20 -10.15 17.55 5.90
N ALA A 21 -9.92 16.78 6.96
CA ALA A 21 -11.00 16.40 7.88
C ALA A 21 -11.58 17.59 8.63
N ALA A 22 -10.74 18.54 9.05
CA ALA A 22 -11.18 19.80 9.66
C ALA A 22 -12.03 20.62 8.69
N LEU A 23 -11.59 20.74 7.44
CA LEU A 23 -12.32 21.46 6.41
C LEU A 23 -13.67 20.81 6.10
N CYS A 24 -13.72 19.47 6.05
CA CYS A 24 -14.98 18.74 5.89
C CYS A 24 -16.00 19.13 6.96
N LEU A 25 -15.58 19.16 8.22
CA LEU A 25 -16.48 19.52 9.33
C LEU A 25 -16.94 20.98 9.22
N VAL A 26 -16.00 21.91 8.98
CA VAL A 26 -16.31 23.35 8.85
C VAL A 26 -17.25 23.64 7.68
N LYS A 27 -17.11 22.91 6.58
CA LYS A 27 -17.93 23.07 5.37
C LYS A 27 -19.23 22.24 5.40
N GLY A 28 -19.52 21.55 6.48
CA GLY A 28 -20.72 20.72 6.60
C GLY A 28 -20.71 19.50 5.65
N ILE A 29 -19.54 19.05 5.23
CA ILE A 29 -19.42 17.81 4.44
C ILE A 29 -19.82 16.63 5.33
N ARG A 30 -20.84 15.92 4.91
CA ARG A 30 -21.44 14.85 5.70
C ARG A 30 -20.46 13.72 6.00
N ARG A 31 -19.70 13.25 4.97
CA ARG A 31 -18.87 12.06 5.12
C ARG A 31 -17.53 12.22 4.39
N LEU A 32 -16.46 11.77 5.05
CA LEU A 32 -15.13 11.66 4.50
C LEU A 32 -14.76 10.18 4.31
N VAL A 33 -14.43 9.79 3.08
CA VAL A 33 -13.86 8.48 2.78
C VAL A 33 -12.34 8.63 2.69
N TYR A 34 -11.62 7.97 3.60
CA TYR A 34 -10.17 7.99 3.65
C TYR A 34 -9.57 6.72 3.05
N VAL A 35 -8.82 6.87 1.97
CA VAL A 35 -8.08 5.76 1.36
C VAL A 35 -6.75 5.57 2.08
N SER A 36 -6.67 4.53 2.89
CA SER A 36 -5.48 4.10 3.62
C SER A 36 -4.66 3.09 2.80
N SER A 37 -3.94 2.19 3.45
CA SER A 37 -3.12 1.18 2.80
C SER A 37 -3.06 -0.10 3.63
N PRO A 38 -3.10 -1.28 3.02
CA PRO A 38 -2.90 -2.55 3.71
C PRO A 38 -1.43 -2.77 4.11
N SER A 39 -0.52 -1.92 3.65
CA SER A 39 0.89 -1.94 4.07
C SER A 39 1.06 -1.82 5.57
N ILE A 40 0.06 -1.28 6.28
CA ILE A 40 0.06 -1.20 7.74
C ILE A 40 0.15 -2.57 8.41
N TYR A 41 -0.30 -3.63 7.74
CA TYR A 41 -0.23 -5.01 8.24
C TYR A 41 1.13 -5.66 8.00
N THR A 42 2.00 -5.07 7.17
CA THR A 42 3.28 -5.67 6.79
C THR A 42 4.12 -6.03 8.01
N GLY A 43 4.54 -7.29 8.07
CA GLY A 43 5.40 -7.87 9.09
C GLY A 43 6.43 -8.79 8.48
N ARG A 44 7.18 -9.51 9.34
CA ARG A 44 8.20 -10.49 8.90
C ARG A 44 7.60 -11.84 8.53
N GLU A 45 6.40 -12.13 9.00
CA GLU A 45 5.72 -13.40 8.82
C GLU A 45 4.66 -13.31 7.74
N ASP A 46 4.36 -14.43 7.10
CA ASP A 46 3.25 -14.54 6.17
C ASP A 46 1.93 -14.38 6.94
N GLN A 47 1.01 -13.63 6.36
CA GLN A 47 -0.30 -13.39 6.95
C GLN A 47 -1.39 -13.76 5.96
N TYR A 48 -2.38 -14.49 6.42
CA TYR A 48 -3.51 -14.96 5.62
C TYR A 48 -4.82 -14.47 6.22
N GLN A 49 -5.82 -14.24 5.37
CA GLN A 49 -7.17 -13.85 5.79
C GLN A 49 -7.18 -12.66 6.78
N ILE A 50 -6.38 -11.65 6.46
CA ILE A 50 -6.17 -10.47 7.31
C ILE A 50 -7.51 -9.72 7.48
N ARG A 51 -7.94 -9.54 8.72
CA ARG A 51 -9.13 -8.77 9.06
C ARG A 51 -8.77 -7.37 9.53
N GLU A 52 -9.73 -6.45 9.44
CA GLU A 52 -9.53 -5.04 9.73
C GLU A 52 -9.08 -4.76 11.16
N GLU A 53 -9.59 -5.53 12.13
CA GLU A 53 -9.25 -5.43 13.56
C GLU A 53 -7.83 -5.90 13.88
N GLN A 54 -7.18 -6.65 12.99
CA GLN A 54 -5.79 -7.10 13.15
C GLN A 54 -4.77 -5.99 12.84
N ALA A 55 -5.21 -4.78 12.50
CA ALA A 55 -4.31 -3.67 12.28
C ALA A 55 -3.47 -3.39 13.53
N PRO A 56 -2.14 -3.36 13.40
CA PRO A 56 -1.27 -3.17 14.55
C PRO A 56 -1.41 -1.75 15.11
N ARG A 57 -1.22 -1.60 16.42
CA ARG A 57 -1.20 -0.27 17.03
C ARG A 57 -0.04 0.59 16.52
N GLN A 58 1.08 -0.03 16.20
CA GLN A 58 2.26 0.64 15.67
C GLN A 58 2.94 -0.26 14.64
N ASN A 59 3.44 0.35 13.57
CA ASN A 59 4.33 -0.28 12.62
C ASN A 59 5.34 0.76 12.14
N ASN A 60 6.60 0.55 12.47
CA ASN A 60 7.69 1.47 12.18
C ASN A 60 8.62 0.94 11.06
N LEU A 61 8.13 0.03 10.22
CA LEU A 61 8.93 -0.58 9.15
C LEU A 61 9.48 0.49 8.20
N ASN A 62 8.64 1.48 7.84
CA ASN A 62 9.06 2.68 7.12
C ASN A 62 8.14 3.87 7.45
N TYR A 63 8.52 5.07 6.97
CA TYR A 63 7.79 6.31 7.25
C TYR A 63 6.39 6.32 6.60
N TYR A 64 6.24 5.72 5.43
CA TYR A 64 4.94 5.60 4.77
C TYR A 64 3.94 4.83 5.64
N ILE A 65 4.30 3.64 6.07
CA ILE A 65 3.45 2.80 6.92
C ILE A 65 3.10 3.51 8.23
N LYS A 66 4.14 4.06 8.88
CA LYS A 66 3.98 4.78 10.15
C LYS A 66 3.00 5.95 10.01
N THR A 67 3.18 6.77 8.98
CA THR A 67 2.32 7.95 8.78
C THR A 67 0.90 7.59 8.32
N LYS A 68 0.71 6.50 7.56
CA LYS A 68 -0.65 6.00 7.23
C LYS A 68 -1.40 5.55 8.48
N LEU A 69 -0.76 4.84 9.41
CA LEU A 69 -1.34 4.51 10.71
C LEU A 69 -1.68 5.75 11.56
N MET A 70 -0.79 6.75 11.55
CA MET A 70 -1.05 8.01 12.24
C MET A 70 -2.24 8.76 11.63
N ALA A 71 -2.35 8.77 10.31
CA ALA A 71 -3.47 9.38 9.59
C ALA A 71 -4.81 8.68 9.90
N GLU A 72 -4.86 7.36 9.99
CA GLU A 72 -6.07 6.66 10.43
C GLU A 72 -6.50 7.09 11.85
N ARG A 73 -5.53 7.32 12.76
CA ARG A 73 -5.84 7.85 14.10
C ARG A 73 -6.38 9.28 14.05
N VAL A 74 -5.88 10.10 13.12
CA VAL A 74 -6.41 11.44 12.88
C VAL A 74 -7.88 11.34 12.44
N ILE A 75 -8.20 10.48 11.48
CA ILE A 75 -9.58 10.22 11.04
C ILE A 75 -10.47 9.83 12.23
N ARG A 76 -10.01 8.88 13.07
CA ARG A 76 -10.74 8.47 14.28
C ARG A 76 -10.98 9.61 15.29
N LYS A 77 -10.06 10.56 15.40
CA LYS A 77 -10.23 11.74 16.25
C LYS A 77 -11.33 12.68 15.72
N TRP A 78 -11.41 12.85 14.40
CA TRP A 78 -12.44 13.66 13.76
C TRP A 78 -13.81 12.99 13.78
N GLU A 79 -13.88 11.66 13.69
CA GLU A 79 -15.08 10.89 13.90
C GLU A 79 -15.70 11.17 15.27
N LYS A 80 -14.88 11.17 16.33
CA LYS A 80 -15.33 11.53 17.70
C LYS A 80 -15.83 12.97 17.83
N ARG A 81 -15.54 13.83 16.86
CA ARG A 81 -16.00 15.23 16.77
C ARG A 81 -17.24 15.39 15.89
N GLY A 82 -17.83 14.28 15.43
CA GLY A 82 -19.07 14.28 14.67
C GLY A 82 -18.93 14.20 13.15
N LEU A 83 -17.71 14.08 12.60
CA LEU A 83 -17.53 13.83 11.18
C LEU A 83 -17.80 12.35 10.87
N GLU A 84 -18.73 12.05 9.97
CA GLU A 84 -18.85 10.69 9.44
C GLU A 84 -17.60 10.30 8.66
N THR A 85 -16.98 9.16 8.98
CA THR A 85 -15.76 8.72 8.32
C THR A 85 -15.81 7.26 7.92
N VAL A 86 -15.22 6.92 6.78
CA VAL A 86 -14.98 5.53 6.36
C VAL A 86 -13.53 5.39 5.96
N ILE A 87 -12.86 4.31 6.38
CA ILE A 87 -11.48 4.03 6.00
C ILE A 87 -11.48 2.83 5.05
N LEU A 88 -10.87 2.98 3.87
CA LEU A 88 -10.66 1.90 2.92
C LEU A 88 -9.17 1.56 2.84
N ARG A 89 -8.83 0.27 2.84
CA ARG A 89 -7.46 -0.25 2.71
C ARG A 89 -7.38 -1.14 1.47
N PRO A 90 -7.25 -0.54 0.27
CA PRO A 90 -7.21 -1.32 -0.97
C PRO A 90 -5.87 -2.04 -1.13
N ARG A 91 -5.90 -3.34 -1.44
CA ARG A 91 -4.73 -4.20 -1.63
C ARG A 91 -4.24 -4.13 -3.07
N GLY A 92 -2.90 -4.09 -3.28
CA GLY A 92 -2.25 -4.31 -4.57
C GLY A 92 -2.97 -3.73 -5.78
N LEU A 93 -3.02 -2.40 -5.92
CA LEU A 93 -3.77 -1.72 -6.98
C LEU A 93 -3.18 -2.01 -8.36
N ILE A 94 -4.04 -2.37 -9.31
CA ILE A 94 -3.72 -2.51 -10.72
C ILE A 94 -4.86 -1.92 -11.57
N GLY A 95 -4.53 -1.29 -12.66
CA GLY A 95 -5.55 -0.75 -13.59
C GLY A 95 -5.01 0.30 -14.53
N ILE A 96 -5.90 0.87 -15.32
CA ILE A 96 -5.58 1.95 -16.26
C ILE A 96 -5.03 3.14 -15.49
N GLY A 97 -3.90 3.70 -15.97
CA GLY A 97 -3.25 4.84 -15.33
C GLY A 97 -2.23 4.45 -14.25
N ASP A 98 -1.91 3.16 -14.06
CA ASP A 98 -0.83 2.74 -13.16
C ASP A 98 0.53 3.24 -13.65
N THR A 99 1.10 4.17 -12.91
CA THR A 99 2.44 4.74 -13.15
C THR A 99 3.51 4.13 -12.24
N SER A 100 3.16 3.18 -11.41
CA SER A 100 4.00 2.66 -10.33
C SER A 100 4.35 1.17 -10.49
N LEU A 101 3.38 0.28 -10.31
CA LEU A 101 3.60 -1.16 -10.24
C LEU A 101 3.94 -1.74 -11.63
N VAL A 102 3.05 -1.55 -12.60
CA VAL A 102 3.20 -2.11 -13.95
C VAL A 102 4.46 -1.61 -14.64
N PRO A 103 4.78 -0.29 -14.67
CA PRO A 103 6.03 0.17 -15.27
C PRO A 103 7.29 -0.37 -14.59
N ARG A 104 7.27 -0.62 -13.27
CA ARG A 104 8.40 -1.24 -12.56
C ARG A 104 8.56 -2.70 -12.95
N LEU A 105 7.47 -3.46 -13.03
CA LEU A 105 7.50 -4.86 -13.47
C LEU A 105 8.03 -5.01 -14.89
N LEU A 106 7.55 -4.18 -15.82
CA LEU A 106 8.00 -4.21 -17.22
C LEU A 106 9.49 -3.84 -17.36
N ARG A 107 9.95 -2.81 -16.65
CA ARG A 107 11.38 -2.46 -16.62
C ARG A 107 12.23 -3.58 -16.05
N ALA A 108 11.80 -4.21 -14.97
CA ALA A 108 12.52 -5.35 -14.39
C ALA A 108 12.55 -6.52 -15.36
N ASN A 109 11.41 -6.86 -15.98
CA ASN A 109 11.34 -7.93 -16.99
C ASN A 109 12.31 -7.69 -18.15
N GLY A 110 12.38 -6.46 -18.67
CA GLY A 110 13.24 -6.11 -19.81
C GLY A 110 14.74 -6.03 -19.47
N LYS A 111 15.12 -5.81 -18.21
CA LYS A 111 16.53 -5.61 -17.80
C LYS A 111 17.09 -6.79 -17.01
N THR A 112 16.78 -6.85 -15.73
CA THR A 112 17.41 -7.75 -14.75
C THR A 112 16.64 -9.03 -14.50
N GLY A 113 15.38 -9.07 -14.91
CA GLY A 113 14.38 -10.05 -14.48
C GLY A 113 13.63 -9.60 -13.22
N ILE A 114 12.42 -10.11 -13.07
CA ILE A 114 11.55 -9.81 -11.92
C ILE A 114 12.04 -10.65 -10.73
N PRO A 115 12.34 -10.05 -9.57
CA PRO A 115 12.72 -10.80 -8.39
C PRO A 115 11.60 -11.76 -7.97
N LEU A 116 11.91 -13.04 -7.90
CA LEU A 116 10.97 -14.08 -7.54
C LEU A 116 11.40 -14.75 -6.22
N PHE A 117 10.66 -14.48 -5.16
CA PHE A 117 10.86 -15.08 -3.85
C PHE A 117 10.04 -16.36 -3.71
N ARG A 118 10.55 -17.36 -2.99
CA ARG A 118 9.84 -18.64 -2.74
C ARG A 118 9.29 -19.28 -4.02
N ASN A 119 10.00 -19.13 -5.13
CA ASN A 119 9.56 -19.58 -6.47
C ASN A 119 8.18 -19.01 -6.88
N GLY A 120 7.82 -17.83 -6.41
CA GLY A 120 6.56 -17.15 -6.75
C GLY A 120 5.31 -17.74 -6.11
N ARG A 121 5.47 -18.60 -5.08
CA ARG A 121 4.35 -19.25 -4.37
C ARG A 121 3.66 -18.35 -3.35
N ASN A 122 4.25 -17.19 -3.03
CA ASN A 122 3.64 -16.22 -2.13
C ASN A 122 2.29 -15.75 -2.71
N LEU A 123 1.24 -15.83 -1.89
CA LEU A 123 -0.09 -15.37 -2.28
C LEU A 123 -0.19 -13.87 -2.23
N VAL A 124 -0.75 -13.30 -3.27
CA VAL A 124 -1.04 -11.86 -3.38
C VAL A 124 -2.49 -11.71 -3.83
N ASP A 125 -3.19 -10.79 -3.19
CA ASP A 125 -4.49 -10.35 -3.64
C ASP A 125 -4.32 -9.01 -4.35
N ILE A 126 -4.80 -8.92 -5.59
CA ILE A 126 -4.75 -7.72 -6.41
C ILE A 126 -6.14 -7.11 -6.44
N THR A 127 -6.20 -5.80 -6.48
CA THR A 127 -7.46 -5.07 -6.56
C THR A 127 -7.47 -4.21 -7.83
N SER A 128 -8.52 -4.32 -8.63
CA SER A 128 -8.68 -3.41 -9.76
C SER A 128 -9.00 -2.00 -9.27
N VAL A 129 -8.51 -0.99 -9.98
CA VAL A 129 -8.78 0.41 -9.65
C VAL A 129 -10.28 0.72 -9.74
N GLU A 130 -11.01 0.06 -10.63
CA GLU A 130 -12.46 0.17 -10.79
C GLU A 130 -13.20 -0.32 -9.53
N ASN A 131 -12.77 -1.44 -8.95
CA ASN A 131 -13.35 -1.94 -7.69
C ASN A 131 -13.08 -1.01 -6.52
N VAL A 132 -11.91 -0.35 -6.50
CA VAL A 132 -11.63 0.66 -5.47
C VAL A 132 -12.49 1.90 -5.67
N ALA A 133 -12.70 2.35 -6.91
CA ALA A 133 -13.59 3.47 -7.21
C ALA A 133 -15.04 3.15 -6.78
N LEU A 134 -15.52 1.94 -7.10
CA LEU A 134 -16.82 1.46 -6.65
C LEU A 134 -16.90 1.41 -5.11
N ALA A 135 -15.87 0.90 -4.45
CA ALA A 135 -15.82 0.87 -2.99
C ALA A 135 -15.87 2.28 -2.37
N CYS A 136 -15.20 3.26 -2.98
CA CYS A 136 -15.28 4.66 -2.55
C CYS A 136 -16.71 5.20 -2.72
N GLU A 137 -17.35 4.94 -3.85
CA GLU A 137 -18.75 5.35 -4.11
C GLU A 137 -19.71 4.72 -3.10
N LEU A 138 -19.62 3.42 -2.87
CA LEU A 138 -20.43 2.72 -1.89
C LEU A 138 -20.19 3.23 -0.48
N ALA A 139 -18.93 3.48 -0.10
CA ALA A 139 -18.57 4.02 1.21
C ALA A 139 -19.17 5.41 1.45
N MET A 140 -19.31 6.24 0.41
CA MET A 140 -19.99 7.54 0.52
C MET A 140 -21.49 7.41 0.79
N LYS A 141 -22.15 6.40 0.17
CA LYS A 141 -23.62 6.28 0.13
C LYS A 141 -24.17 5.31 1.16
N ALA A 142 -23.45 4.23 1.51
CA ALA A 142 -23.98 3.15 2.31
C ALA A 142 -24.42 3.59 3.72
N PRO A 143 -25.66 3.29 4.12
CA PRO A 143 -26.10 3.49 5.50
C PRO A 143 -25.26 2.65 6.46
N GLY A 144 -24.92 3.16 7.62
CA GLY A 144 -24.17 2.44 8.66
C GLY A 144 -22.70 2.13 8.31
N ALA A 145 -22.14 2.71 7.24
CA ALA A 145 -20.71 2.59 6.93
C ALA A 145 -19.82 3.52 7.78
N SER A 146 -20.41 4.58 8.34
CA SER A 146 -19.65 5.52 9.18
C SER A 146 -19.01 4.80 10.36
N GLY A 147 -17.77 5.17 10.67
CA GLY A 147 -16.97 4.57 11.71
C GLY A 147 -16.32 3.22 11.34
N LYS A 148 -16.58 2.70 10.15
CA LYS A 148 -16.02 1.39 9.74
C LYS A 148 -14.73 1.52 8.94
N VAL A 149 -13.98 0.42 8.95
CA VAL A 149 -12.81 0.19 8.11
C VAL A 149 -13.10 -1.01 7.22
N PHE A 150 -12.63 -0.98 5.98
CA PHE A 150 -12.77 -2.09 5.06
C PHE A 150 -11.45 -2.35 4.33
N ASN A 151 -11.00 -3.61 4.35
CA ASN A 151 -9.99 -4.09 3.43
C ASN A 151 -10.66 -4.30 2.06
N ILE A 152 -10.09 -3.72 1.02
CA ILE A 152 -10.65 -3.83 -0.32
C ILE A 152 -9.72 -4.70 -1.17
N THR A 153 -10.28 -5.79 -1.70
CA THR A 153 -9.59 -6.75 -2.56
C THR A 153 -10.54 -7.26 -3.64
N ASN A 154 -10.01 -7.92 -4.68
CA ASN A 154 -10.86 -8.64 -5.60
C ASN A 154 -11.39 -9.97 -5.01
N GLY A 155 -10.82 -10.42 -3.88
CA GLY A 155 -11.20 -11.67 -3.24
C GLY A 155 -10.65 -12.92 -3.93
N GLU A 156 -9.66 -12.78 -4.79
CA GLU A 156 -9.04 -13.83 -5.59
C GLU A 156 -7.53 -13.93 -5.33
N PRO A 157 -7.10 -14.38 -4.12
CA PRO A 157 -5.69 -14.49 -3.82
C PRO A 157 -5.03 -15.53 -4.75
N MET A 158 -3.96 -15.14 -5.41
CA MET A 158 -3.25 -15.94 -6.40
C MET A 158 -1.74 -15.94 -6.12
N ALA A 159 -1.06 -17.02 -6.51
CA ALA A 159 0.40 -17.08 -6.45
C ALA A 159 1.01 -15.97 -7.32
N PHE A 160 1.94 -15.21 -6.78
CA PHE A 160 2.54 -14.07 -7.48
C PHE A 160 3.17 -14.45 -8.82
N GLY A 161 3.85 -15.60 -8.88
CA GLY A 161 4.38 -16.13 -10.14
C GLY A 161 3.31 -16.32 -11.20
N ARG A 162 2.14 -16.86 -10.83
CA ARG A 162 1.01 -17.04 -11.76
C ARG A 162 0.43 -15.71 -12.24
N ILE A 163 0.33 -14.73 -11.34
CA ILE A 163 -0.10 -13.37 -11.72
C ILE A 163 0.83 -12.79 -12.78
N LEU A 164 2.16 -12.90 -12.58
CA LEU A 164 3.15 -12.41 -13.52
C LEU A 164 3.07 -13.12 -14.87
N GLU A 165 2.92 -14.45 -14.87
CA GLU A 165 2.77 -15.25 -16.09
C GLU A 165 1.55 -14.82 -16.90
N GLN A 166 0.40 -14.70 -16.25
CA GLN A 166 -0.83 -14.28 -16.91
C GLN A 166 -0.76 -12.84 -17.42
N PHE A 167 -0.23 -11.93 -16.60
CA PHE A 167 -0.08 -10.53 -16.98
C PHE A 167 0.86 -10.35 -18.17
N LEU A 168 2.05 -10.95 -18.12
CA LEU A 168 3.03 -10.81 -19.21
C LEU A 168 2.57 -11.51 -20.49
N ALA A 169 1.93 -12.68 -20.37
CA ALA A 169 1.34 -13.36 -21.52
C ALA A 169 0.24 -12.51 -22.19
N ALA A 170 -0.59 -11.81 -21.43
CA ALA A 170 -1.65 -10.96 -21.96
C ALA A 170 -1.10 -9.78 -22.79
N ILE A 171 0.12 -9.34 -22.55
CA ILE A 171 0.80 -8.28 -23.34
C ILE A 171 1.82 -8.82 -24.35
N GLY A 172 1.84 -10.14 -24.58
CA GLY A 172 2.74 -10.79 -25.52
C GLY A 172 4.21 -10.92 -25.07
N GLU A 173 4.47 -10.73 -23.77
CA GLU A 173 5.79 -10.81 -23.17
C GLU A 173 6.04 -12.15 -22.48
N LYS A 174 7.30 -12.57 -22.42
CA LYS A 174 7.72 -13.75 -21.63
C LYS A 174 8.32 -13.31 -20.29
N PRO A 175 7.96 -13.97 -19.20
CA PRO A 175 8.52 -13.63 -17.89
C PRO A 175 10.01 -13.99 -17.81
N ARG A 176 10.82 -13.04 -17.36
CA ARG A 176 12.20 -13.25 -16.97
C ARG A 176 12.31 -13.13 -15.46
N TYR A 177 12.72 -14.22 -14.81
CA TYR A 177 12.80 -14.25 -13.35
C TYR A 177 14.24 -14.16 -12.86
N LEU A 178 14.44 -13.33 -11.85
CA LEU A 178 15.66 -13.31 -11.05
C LEU A 178 15.37 -14.05 -9.75
N ARG A 179 15.87 -15.30 -9.64
CA ARG A 179 15.69 -16.12 -8.44
C ARG A 179 16.75 -15.73 -7.41
N LEU A 180 16.32 -15.16 -6.31
CA LEU A 180 17.20 -14.69 -5.24
C LEU A 180 16.80 -15.33 -3.91
N PRO A 181 17.77 -15.75 -3.09
CA PRO A 181 17.49 -16.20 -1.73
C PRO A 181 17.02 -14.98 -0.90
N PHE A 182 15.84 -15.09 -0.29
CA PHE A 182 15.20 -13.99 0.43
C PHE A 182 16.12 -13.35 1.49
N GLY A 183 16.84 -14.18 2.28
CA GLY A 183 17.73 -13.67 3.32
C GLY A 183 18.87 -12.79 2.79
N ALA A 184 19.47 -13.17 1.66
CA ALA A 184 20.53 -12.38 1.04
C ALA A 184 19.99 -11.03 0.51
N VAL A 185 18.82 -11.07 -0.13
CA VAL A 185 18.17 -9.85 -0.65
C VAL A 185 17.77 -8.90 0.48
N TYR A 186 17.23 -9.46 1.57
CA TYR A 186 16.86 -8.67 2.73
C TYR A 186 18.07 -7.98 3.38
N ALA A 187 19.18 -8.70 3.55
CA ALA A 187 20.41 -8.14 4.10
C ALA A 187 21.01 -7.04 3.21
N VAL A 188 21.01 -7.24 1.88
CA VAL A 188 21.45 -6.22 0.92
C VAL A 188 20.56 -4.98 0.97
N ALA A 189 19.23 -5.17 1.02
CA ALA A 189 18.27 -4.07 1.14
C ALA A 189 18.51 -3.27 2.43
N GLU A 190 18.71 -3.95 3.55
CA GLU A 190 19.00 -3.30 4.85
C GLU A 190 20.30 -2.50 4.81
N GLY A 191 21.36 -3.05 4.23
CA GLY A 191 22.64 -2.35 4.05
C GLY A 191 22.52 -1.13 3.13
N LEU A 192 21.76 -1.24 2.03
CA LEU A 192 21.49 -0.12 1.13
C LEU A 192 20.69 0.99 1.82
N GLU A 193 19.61 0.64 2.51
CA GLU A 193 18.81 1.61 3.27
C GLU A 193 19.67 2.32 4.33
N TRP A 194 20.51 1.58 5.05
CA TRP A 194 21.43 2.15 6.02
C TRP A 194 22.41 3.14 5.37
N ALA A 195 23.03 2.75 4.24
CA ALA A 195 23.96 3.61 3.51
C ALA A 195 23.29 4.90 3.01
N TYR A 196 22.08 4.78 2.41
CA TYR A 196 21.33 5.94 1.92
C TYR A 196 20.96 6.91 3.06
N HIS A 197 20.57 6.38 4.23
CA HIS A 197 20.29 7.21 5.41
C HIS A 197 21.54 7.86 5.99
N THR A 198 22.64 7.11 6.09
CA THR A 198 23.87 7.58 6.76
C THR A 198 24.61 8.60 5.91
N PHE A 199 24.67 8.38 4.60
CA PHE A 199 25.41 9.25 3.67
C PHE A 199 24.52 10.29 2.98
N GLY A 200 23.22 10.35 3.29
CA GLY A 200 22.29 11.32 2.70
C GLY A 200 22.17 11.22 1.18
N LEU A 201 22.29 9.99 0.62
CA LEU A 201 22.23 9.78 -0.83
C LEU A 201 20.87 10.19 -1.37
N SER A 202 20.86 10.85 -2.53
CA SER A 202 19.64 11.31 -3.18
C SER A 202 18.92 10.15 -3.89
N GLY A 203 17.57 10.20 -3.90
CA GLY A 203 16.73 9.20 -4.57
C GLY A 203 16.33 8.03 -3.69
N GLU A 204 15.65 7.05 -4.28
CA GLU A 204 15.21 5.81 -3.62
C GLU A 204 16.28 4.72 -3.83
N PRO A 205 16.66 3.95 -2.81
CA PRO A 205 17.54 2.81 -2.99
C PRO A 205 17.00 1.85 -4.05
N PRO A 206 17.86 1.23 -4.87
CA PRO A 206 17.43 0.31 -5.91
C PRO A 206 16.70 -0.92 -5.35
N LEU A 207 16.90 -1.21 -4.07
CA LEU A 207 16.26 -2.28 -3.32
C LEU A 207 15.96 -1.83 -1.90
N THR A 208 14.74 -2.07 -1.43
CA THR A 208 14.29 -1.78 -0.07
C THR A 208 13.70 -3.04 0.57
N ARG A 209 13.62 -3.06 1.89
CA ARG A 209 13.00 -4.18 2.65
C ARG A 209 11.48 -4.24 2.52
N TYR A 210 10.90 -3.29 1.81
CA TYR A 210 9.47 -3.19 1.55
C TYR A 210 9.17 -3.36 0.07
#